data_07a41e3014a5ab64d336d9aa909ac0d5
#
_entry.id   07a41e3014a5ab64d336d9aa909ac0d5
#
_cell.length_a   1.000
_cell.length_b   1.000
_cell.length_c   1.000
_cell.angle_alpha   90.00
_cell.angle_beta   90.00
_cell.angle_gamma   90.00
#
_symmetry.space_group_name_H-M   'P 1'
#
loop_
_entity.id
_entity.type
_entity.pdbx_description
1 polymer ?
#
loop_
_entity_poly.entity_id
_entity_poly.type
_entity_poly.pdbx_seq_one_letter_code
_entity_poly.pdbx_strand_id
1 'polypeptide(L)'
;QLEDLAVRLAGLAGRCPPPVPSKPVVAVFAGDHGVHAQQVTPWPQEVTGQMVANFLAGGAVVNAFARQIGADVVVVDVGVATPVDPHEALWARRVRPGTADLSREPAMSREEALEAIETGAQVAAELVADGYDCLITGDMGIGNTTPAAALIAAFTGAEVGAVTGRGTGIDDTMLARKRGVVAEALARHRPDPADPVGVLAAVGGLEHAALTGYILGGAAACVPVILDGVIADSAALAAVALAPDAVGALVAGHRSAEPGATVALAHLGLSPLVDLGLRLGEGTGALLAVPLVASAARVLHEVATFDSAGVADKGTRRVEDTRRDADG
;
A
#
# COMPACT_ATOMS: atom_id res chain seq x y z
N GLN A 1 -15.96 0.26 11.94
CA GLN A 1 -14.72 0.37 11.14
C GLN A 1 -13.82 1.52 11.62
N LEU A 2 -14.33 2.78 11.76
CA LEU A 2 -13.50 3.90 12.28
C LEU A 2 -13.11 3.70 13.74
N GLU A 3 -13.98 3.14 14.57
CA GLU A 3 -13.66 2.78 15.97
C GLU A 3 -12.55 1.73 16.04
N ASP A 4 -12.64 0.67 15.23
CA ASP A 4 -11.59 -0.36 15.15
C ASP A 4 -10.26 0.24 14.68
N LEU A 5 -10.31 1.16 13.72
CA LEU A 5 -9.14 1.87 13.24
C LEU A 5 -8.51 2.73 14.35
N ALA A 6 -9.33 3.46 15.12
CA ALA A 6 -8.86 4.25 16.24
C ALA A 6 -8.14 3.39 17.30
N VAL A 7 -8.69 2.20 17.61
CA VAL A 7 -8.06 1.23 18.53
C VAL A 7 -6.72 0.73 17.97
N ARG A 8 -6.65 0.41 16.67
CA ARG A 8 -5.41 -0.03 16.01
C ARG A 8 -4.34 1.06 16.01
N LEU A 9 -4.73 2.32 15.72
CA LEU A 9 -3.80 3.46 15.79
C LEU A 9 -3.27 3.68 17.22
N ALA A 10 -4.12 3.52 18.24
CA ALA A 10 -3.70 3.60 19.63
C ALA A 10 -2.74 2.46 20.01
N GLY A 11 -3.02 1.24 19.55
CA GLY A 11 -2.15 0.08 19.73
C GLY A 11 -0.79 0.28 19.06
N LEU A 12 -0.75 0.75 17.81
CA LEU A 12 0.48 1.05 17.07
C LEU A 12 1.32 2.12 17.79
N ALA A 13 0.67 3.20 18.26
CA ALA A 13 1.34 4.28 18.96
C ALA A 13 1.72 3.94 20.41
N GLY A 14 1.26 2.81 20.97
CA GLY A 14 1.45 2.44 22.37
C GLY A 14 0.81 3.41 23.36
N ARG A 15 -0.11 4.26 22.93
CA ARG A 15 -0.81 5.27 23.75
C ARG A 15 -2.21 5.58 23.24
N CYS A 16 -3.08 5.96 24.17
CA CYS A 16 -4.43 6.43 23.86
C CYS A 16 -4.66 7.79 24.55
N PRO A 17 -5.07 8.83 23.81
CA PRO A 17 -5.30 8.89 22.36
C PRO A 17 -4.03 8.73 21.52
N PRO A 18 -4.10 8.14 20.31
CA PRO A 18 -2.97 8.07 19.40
C PRO A 18 -2.66 9.44 18.78
N PRO A 19 -1.46 9.68 18.24
CA PRO A 19 -1.19 10.89 17.47
C PRO A 19 -2.16 11.00 16.28
N VAL A 20 -2.61 12.22 16.00
CA VAL A 20 -3.37 12.50 14.79
C VAL A 20 -2.38 12.66 13.65
N PRO A 21 -2.45 11.86 12.56
CA PRO A 21 -1.61 12.06 11.39
C PRO A 21 -1.72 13.49 10.85
N SER A 22 -0.61 14.19 10.81
CA SER A 22 -0.55 15.63 10.47
C SER A 22 0.39 15.95 9.33
N LYS A 23 1.37 15.11 9.06
CA LYS A 23 2.35 15.27 7.98
C LYS A 23 2.44 13.99 7.14
N PRO A 24 1.43 13.73 6.30
CA PRO A 24 1.42 12.55 5.44
C PRO A 24 2.36 12.72 4.23
N VAL A 25 2.95 11.60 3.78
CA VAL A 25 3.77 11.54 2.57
C VAL A 25 3.47 10.30 1.76
N VAL A 26 3.34 10.46 0.44
CA VAL A 26 3.29 9.34 -0.48
C VAL A 26 4.65 9.13 -1.13
N ALA A 27 5.19 7.92 -1.02
CA ALA A 27 6.39 7.52 -1.73
C ALA A 27 6.00 6.66 -2.94
N VAL A 28 6.24 7.20 -4.14
CA VAL A 28 5.98 6.51 -5.41
C VAL A 28 7.24 5.78 -5.83
N PHE A 29 7.26 4.45 -5.65
CA PHE A 29 8.37 3.61 -6.10
C PHE A 29 8.18 3.25 -7.56
N ALA A 30 9.18 3.53 -8.39
CA ALA A 30 9.14 3.32 -9.84
C ALA A 30 10.10 2.22 -10.28
N GLY A 31 9.59 1.26 -11.08
CA GLY A 31 10.37 0.17 -11.62
C GLY A 31 9.74 -0.45 -12.87
N ASP A 32 10.57 -0.95 -13.79
CA ASP A 32 10.14 -1.60 -15.02
C ASP A 32 10.24 -3.13 -14.93
N HIS A 33 9.49 -3.81 -15.80
CA HIS A 33 9.33 -5.25 -15.76
C HIS A 33 9.64 -5.91 -17.10
N GLY A 34 10.57 -6.88 -17.10
CA GLY A 34 10.89 -7.68 -18.28
C GLY A 34 9.70 -8.46 -18.85
N VAL A 35 8.71 -8.79 -18.01
CA VAL A 35 7.46 -9.44 -18.46
C VAL A 35 6.67 -8.59 -19.45
N HIS A 36 6.97 -7.30 -19.60
CA HIS A 36 6.44 -6.44 -20.66
C HIS A 36 6.65 -7.04 -22.06
N ALA A 37 7.75 -7.74 -22.28
CA ALA A 37 8.04 -8.43 -23.54
C ALA A 37 6.98 -9.49 -23.91
N GLN A 38 6.20 -9.98 -22.94
CA GLN A 38 5.10 -10.93 -23.15
C GLN A 38 3.79 -10.26 -23.61
N GLN A 39 3.81 -8.96 -23.87
CA GLN A 39 2.65 -8.20 -24.36
C GLN A 39 1.43 -8.33 -23.41
N VAL A 40 1.67 -8.19 -22.12
CA VAL A 40 0.64 -8.23 -21.05
C VAL A 40 -0.08 -6.90 -20.85
N THR A 41 0.38 -5.87 -21.56
CA THR A 41 -0.18 -4.51 -21.57
C THR A 41 0.00 -3.87 -22.94
N PRO A 42 -0.89 -2.98 -23.40
CA PRO A 42 -0.73 -2.26 -24.65
C PRO A 42 0.20 -1.03 -24.54
N TRP A 43 0.53 -0.62 -23.31
CA TRP A 43 1.32 0.58 -23.06
C TRP A 43 2.81 0.32 -23.32
N PRO A 44 3.53 1.22 -24.00
CA PRO A 44 4.98 1.11 -24.16
C PRO A 44 5.70 1.28 -22.82
N GLN A 45 6.85 0.64 -22.66
CA GLN A 45 7.60 0.66 -21.40
C GLN A 45 8.11 2.07 -21.03
N GLU A 46 8.39 2.91 -22.02
CA GLU A 46 8.86 4.29 -21.84
C GLU A 46 7.88 5.16 -21.02
N VAL A 47 6.62 4.75 -20.94
CA VAL A 47 5.60 5.44 -20.14
C VAL A 47 5.98 5.47 -18.67
N THR A 48 6.69 4.47 -18.15
CA THR A 48 7.19 4.49 -16.76
C THR A 48 8.07 5.73 -16.51
N GLY A 49 9.11 5.94 -17.33
CA GLY A 49 9.99 7.11 -17.19
C GLY A 49 9.26 8.44 -17.45
N GLN A 50 8.32 8.46 -18.41
CA GLN A 50 7.50 9.65 -18.69
C GLN A 50 6.62 10.02 -17.50
N MET A 51 6.05 9.03 -16.80
CA MET A 51 5.26 9.27 -15.60
C MET A 51 6.13 9.71 -14.42
N VAL A 52 7.33 9.18 -14.26
CA VAL A 52 8.29 9.70 -13.27
C VAL A 52 8.54 11.18 -13.50
N ALA A 53 8.82 11.60 -14.74
CA ALA A 53 8.97 13.01 -15.07
C ALA A 53 7.71 13.83 -14.77
N ASN A 54 6.51 13.28 -15.03
CA ASN A 54 5.25 13.94 -14.75
C ASN A 54 4.99 14.11 -13.24
N PHE A 55 5.35 13.11 -12.41
CA PHE A 55 5.29 13.23 -10.94
C PHE A 55 6.18 14.36 -10.43
N LEU A 56 7.41 14.42 -10.92
CA LEU A 56 8.39 15.45 -10.57
C LEU A 56 7.93 16.85 -10.99
N ALA A 57 7.25 16.94 -12.14
CA ALA A 57 6.64 18.18 -12.62
C ALA A 57 5.35 18.58 -11.87
N GLY A 58 4.83 17.71 -10.99
CA GLY A 58 3.61 17.97 -10.22
C GLY A 58 2.31 17.85 -11.03
N GLY A 59 2.34 17.17 -12.19
CA GLY A 59 1.24 17.11 -13.16
C GLY A 59 0.34 15.88 -13.06
N ALA A 60 0.67 14.89 -12.25
CA ALA A 60 -0.07 13.64 -12.13
C ALA A 60 -1.25 13.73 -11.14
N VAL A 61 -2.10 12.70 -11.15
CA VAL A 61 -3.26 12.63 -10.24
C VAL A 61 -2.80 12.57 -8.77
N VAL A 62 -1.76 11.81 -8.46
CA VAL A 62 -1.18 11.75 -7.12
C VAL A 62 -0.82 13.14 -6.59
N ASN A 63 -0.20 13.99 -7.43
CA ASN A 63 0.16 15.35 -7.04
C ASN A 63 -1.08 16.22 -6.74
N ALA A 64 -2.15 16.06 -7.54
CA ALA A 64 -3.39 16.81 -7.32
C ALA A 64 -4.06 16.39 -6.01
N PHE A 65 -4.14 15.09 -5.71
CA PHE A 65 -4.75 14.58 -4.49
C PHE A 65 -3.89 14.87 -3.27
N ALA A 66 -2.55 14.78 -3.39
CA ALA A 66 -1.62 15.16 -2.33
C ALA A 66 -1.80 16.63 -1.93
N ARG A 67 -1.84 17.56 -2.91
CA ARG A 67 -2.12 18.99 -2.63
C ARG A 67 -3.45 19.21 -1.93
N GLN A 68 -4.49 18.43 -2.29
CA GLN A 68 -5.82 18.55 -1.68
C GLN A 68 -5.81 18.28 -0.18
N ILE A 69 -4.96 17.37 0.29
CA ILE A 69 -4.92 16.94 1.70
C ILE A 69 -3.68 17.43 2.46
N GLY A 70 -2.80 18.18 1.81
CA GLY A 70 -1.54 18.66 2.40
C GLY A 70 -0.49 17.56 2.58
N ALA A 71 -0.49 16.54 1.72
CA ALA A 71 0.55 15.52 1.69
C ALA A 71 1.69 15.89 0.76
N ASP A 72 2.90 15.44 1.07
CA ASP A 72 4.05 15.53 0.18
C ASP A 72 4.13 14.30 -0.74
N VAL A 73 4.80 14.46 -1.88
CA VAL A 73 5.04 13.39 -2.87
C VAL A 73 6.54 13.22 -3.05
N VAL A 74 7.02 12.02 -2.80
CA VAL A 74 8.41 11.61 -3.05
C VAL A 74 8.42 10.57 -4.17
N VAL A 75 9.32 10.72 -5.13
CA VAL A 75 9.48 9.78 -6.25
C VAL A 75 10.79 9.05 -6.10
N VAL A 76 10.74 7.72 -6.05
CA VAL A 76 11.88 6.84 -5.82
C VAL A 76 12.10 5.94 -7.03
N ASP A 77 13.16 6.18 -7.81
CA ASP A 77 13.57 5.27 -8.88
C ASP A 77 14.33 4.09 -8.28
N VAL A 78 13.70 2.91 -8.24
CA VAL A 78 14.33 1.66 -7.79
C VAL A 78 14.67 0.73 -8.95
N GLY A 79 14.16 1.02 -10.16
CA GLY A 79 14.38 0.13 -11.29
C GLY A 79 13.77 0.56 -12.61
N VAL A 80 13.70 1.84 -12.91
CA VAL A 80 13.26 2.31 -14.23
C VAL A 80 14.31 1.92 -15.27
N ALA A 81 13.89 1.24 -16.35
CA ALA A 81 14.82 0.69 -17.34
C ALA A 81 15.48 1.77 -18.21
N THR A 82 14.71 2.79 -18.57
CA THR A 82 15.23 3.95 -19.30
C THR A 82 15.88 4.94 -18.34
N PRO A 83 16.95 5.64 -18.73
CA PRO A 83 17.49 6.72 -17.92
C PRO A 83 16.43 7.79 -17.66
N VAL A 84 16.29 8.19 -16.40
CA VAL A 84 15.49 9.34 -15.99
C VAL A 84 16.44 10.51 -15.83
N ASP A 85 16.06 11.68 -16.33
CA ASP A 85 16.87 12.89 -16.18
C ASP A 85 17.05 13.22 -14.68
N PRO A 86 18.26 13.62 -14.27
CA PRO A 86 18.51 14.04 -12.90
C PRO A 86 17.58 15.17 -12.47
N HIS A 87 16.95 15.02 -11.32
CA HIS A 87 16.07 16.02 -10.73
C HIS A 87 16.26 16.02 -9.21
N GLU A 88 16.28 17.21 -8.59
CA GLU A 88 16.54 17.34 -7.15
C GLU A 88 15.52 16.60 -6.25
N ALA A 89 14.27 16.49 -6.72
CA ALA A 89 13.20 15.79 -6.03
C ALA A 89 13.13 14.28 -6.37
N LEU A 90 14.01 13.77 -7.24
CA LEU A 90 14.10 12.35 -7.55
C LEU A 90 15.06 11.64 -6.59
N TRP A 91 14.55 10.68 -5.85
CA TRP A 91 15.37 9.80 -5.04
C TRP A 91 15.89 8.65 -5.93
N ALA A 92 17.08 8.84 -6.48
CA ALA A 92 17.73 7.83 -7.34
C ALA A 92 18.28 6.70 -6.46
N ARG A 93 17.53 5.61 -6.33
CA ARG A 93 17.85 4.43 -5.52
C ARG A 93 17.81 3.15 -6.38
N ARG A 94 18.22 3.26 -7.63
CA ARG A 94 18.12 2.19 -8.62
C ARG A 94 18.99 0.99 -8.24
N VAL A 95 18.36 -0.18 -8.06
CA VAL A 95 19.02 -1.47 -7.86
C VAL A 95 19.50 -2.02 -9.20
N ARG A 96 18.62 -2.02 -10.22
CA ARG A 96 18.95 -2.42 -11.60
C ARG A 96 17.95 -1.79 -12.59
N PRO A 97 18.27 -1.76 -13.90
CA PRO A 97 17.37 -1.20 -14.93
C PRO A 97 16.27 -2.22 -15.32
N GLY A 98 15.22 -2.30 -14.50
CA GLY A 98 14.10 -3.23 -14.70
C GLY A 98 14.38 -4.67 -14.27
N THR A 99 13.32 -5.46 -14.08
CA THR A 99 13.46 -6.91 -13.82
C THR A 99 13.68 -7.69 -15.10
N ALA A 100 14.10 -8.95 -14.94
CA ALA A 100 13.99 -9.93 -16.01
C ALA A 100 12.52 -10.37 -16.23
N ASP A 101 12.28 -11.18 -17.26
CA ASP A 101 10.96 -11.73 -17.58
C ASP A 101 10.64 -12.92 -16.67
N LEU A 102 9.78 -12.69 -15.66
CA LEU A 102 9.38 -13.69 -14.66
C LEU A 102 8.77 -14.97 -15.27
N SER A 103 8.29 -14.95 -16.53
CA SER A 103 7.81 -16.16 -17.19
C SER A 103 8.94 -17.04 -17.72
N ARG A 104 10.16 -16.50 -17.82
CA ARG A 104 11.32 -17.18 -18.42
C ARG A 104 12.41 -17.52 -17.42
N GLU A 105 12.69 -16.60 -16.53
CA GLU A 105 13.71 -16.67 -15.50
C GLU A 105 13.28 -15.91 -14.25
N PRO A 106 13.96 -16.03 -13.10
CA PRO A 106 13.63 -15.20 -11.92
C PRO A 106 13.64 -13.72 -12.28
N ALA A 107 12.66 -12.97 -11.75
CA ALA A 107 12.51 -11.54 -12.02
C ALA A 107 13.77 -10.76 -11.62
N MET A 108 14.40 -11.15 -10.54
CA MET A 108 15.64 -10.58 -10.01
C MET A 108 16.41 -11.62 -9.18
N SER A 109 17.67 -11.36 -8.84
CA SER A 109 18.39 -12.19 -7.90
C SER A 109 17.86 -11.99 -6.47
N ARG A 110 18.20 -12.91 -5.58
CA ARG A 110 17.84 -12.78 -4.16
C ARG A 110 18.51 -11.56 -3.51
N GLU A 111 19.75 -11.28 -3.92
CA GLU A 111 20.52 -10.13 -3.47
C GLU A 111 19.87 -8.82 -3.91
N GLU A 112 19.43 -8.74 -5.17
CA GLU A 112 18.70 -7.58 -5.71
C GLU A 112 17.35 -7.38 -5.00
N ALA A 113 16.63 -8.46 -4.67
CA ALA A 113 15.39 -8.38 -3.89
C ALA A 113 15.64 -7.85 -2.48
N LEU A 114 16.69 -8.30 -1.81
CA LEU A 114 17.09 -7.80 -0.49
C LEU A 114 17.51 -6.34 -0.54
N GLU A 115 18.30 -5.94 -1.54
CA GLU A 115 18.72 -4.55 -1.75
C GLU A 115 17.51 -3.62 -1.98
N ALA A 116 16.52 -4.08 -2.75
CA ALA A 116 15.29 -3.31 -2.96
C ALA A 116 14.46 -3.19 -1.66
N ILE A 117 14.35 -4.26 -0.86
CA ILE A 117 13.69 -4.23 0.46
C ILE A 117 14.42 -3.25 1.38
N GLU A 118 15.76 -3.34 1.47
CA GLU A 118 16.55 -2.41 2.27
C GLU A 118 16.36 -0.97 1.83
N THR A 119 16.36 -0.72 0.52
CA THR A 119 16.08 0.61 -0.05
C THR A 119 14.74 1.16 0.42
N GLY A 120 13.68 0.35 0.36
CA GLY A 120 12.37 0.78 0.84
C GLY A 120 12.34 1.08 2.34
N ALA A 121 12.98 0.25 3.15
CA ALA A 121 13.08 0.46 4.59
C ALA A 121 13.87 1.73 4.93
N GLN A 122 14.95 2.02 4.21
CA GLN A 122 15.73 3.25 4.36
C GLN A 122 14.90 4.48 3.98
N VAL A 123 14.14 4.44 2.87
CA VAL A 123 13.24 5.53 2.47
C VAL A 123 12.22 5.81 3.58
N ALA A 124 11.61 4.78 4.16
CA ALA A 124 10.69 4.97 5.29
C ALA A 124 11.38 5.60 6.50
N ALA A 125 12.57 5.12 6.86
CA ALA A 125 13.33 5.65 7.99
C ALA A 125 13.74 7.12 7.78
N GLU A 126 14.21 7.48 6.59
CA GLU A 126 14.57 8.87 6.24
C GLU A 126 13.34 9.78 6.35
N LEU A 127 12.20 9.39 5.79
CA LEU A 127 10.96 10.17 5.86
C LEU A 127 10.46 10.33 7.30
N VAL A 128 10.49 9.27 8.11
CA VAL A 128 10.09 9.38 9.53
C VAL A 128 11.07 10.27 10.30
N ALA A 129 12.36 10.22 10.02
CA ALA A 129 13.37 11.12 10.62
C ALA A 129 13.12 12.59 10.23
N ASP A 130 12.59 12.86 9.03
CA ASP A 130 12.17 14.17 8.55
C ASP A 130 10.82 14.62 9.15
N GLY A 131 10.24 13.81 10.03
CA GLY A 131 9.04 14.12 10.80
C GLY A 131 7.72 13.77 10.11
N TYR A 132 7.73 12.96 9.05
CA TYR A 132 6.51 12.40 8.49
C TYR A 132 5.91 11.37 9.44
N ASP A 133 4.61 11.49 9.69
CA ASP A 133 3.88 10.72 10.71
C ASP A 133 2.77 9.81 10.13
N CYS A 134 2.69 9.76 8.80
CA CYS A 134 1.78 8.90 8.06
C CYS A 134 2.38 8.59 6.68
N LEU A 135 2.73 7.33 6.47
CA LEU A 135 3.33 6.86 5.23
C LEU A 135 2.25 6.33 4.28
N ILE A 136 2.36 6.64 3.00
CA ILE A 136 1.42 6.21 1.96
C ILE A 136 2.21 5.49 0.87
N THR A 137 1.74 4.32 0.48
CA THR A 137 2.34 3.55 -0.60
C THR A 137 1.90 4.09 -1.95
N GLY A 138 2.84 4.28 -2.87
CA GLY A 138 2.59 4.61 -4.27
C GLY A 138 3.49 3.78 -5.17
N ASP A 139 3.05 3.52 -6.38
CA ASP A 139 3.77 2.70 -7.36
C ASP A 139 3.71 3.29 -8.76
N MET A 140 4.71 2.99 -9.56
CA MET A 140 4.71 3.21 -11.00
C MET A 140 5.54 2.15 -11.72
N GLY A 141 4.92 1.45 -12.66
CA GLY A 141 5.62 0.46 -13.49
C GLY A 141 4.71 -0.15 -14.53
N ILE A 142 5.01 0.07 -15.80
CA ILE A 142 4.18 -0.49 -16.88
C ILE A 142 4.26 -2.03 -16.84
N GLY A 143 3.10 -2.67 -16.67
CA GLY A 143 2.98 -4.13 -16.57
C GLY A 143 3.04 -4.69 -15.13
N ASN A 144 3.23 -3.86 -14.11
CA ASN A 144 3.40 -4.26 -12.70
C ASN A 144 2.22 -5.06 -12.10
N THR A 145 1.02 -4.93 -12.63
CA THR A 145 -0.12 -5.76 -12.21
C THR A 145 0.03 -7.25 -12.56
N THR A 146 1.00 -7.62 -13.41
CA THR A 146 1.32 -9.02 -13.72
C THR A 146 2.11 -9.67 -12.58
N PRO A 147 3.26 -9.12 -12.13
CA PRO A 147 3.92 -9.61 -10.92
C PRO A 147 3.04 -9.46 -9.66
N ALA A 148 2.23 -8.41 -9.52
CA ALA A 148 1.30 -8.31 -8.40
C ALA A 148 0.34 -9.53 -8.34
N ALA A 149 -0.24 -9.92 -9.47
CA ALA A 149 -1.11 -11.11 -9.54
C ALA A 149 -0.33 -12.39 -9.17
N ALA A 150 0.92 -12.53 -9.62
CA ALA A 150 1.77 -13.67 -9.30
C ALA A 150 2.12 -13.73 -7.80
N LEU A 151 2.46 -12.59 -7.19
CA LEU A 151 2.72 -12.48 -5.75
C LEU A 151 1.48 -12.85 -4.93
N ILE A 152 0.32 -12.29 -5.28
CA ILE A 152 -0.93 -12.59 -4.57
C ILE A 152 -1.26 -14.08 -4.66
N ALA A 153 -1.16 -14.68 -5.86
CA ALA A 153 -1.40 -16.12 -6.01
C ALA A 153 -0.40 -16.95 -5.19
N ALA A 154 0.89 -16.58 -5.17
CA ALA A 154 1.93 -17.29 -4.44
C ALA A 154 1.70 -17.26 -2.92
N PHE A 155 1.37 -16.09 -2.35
CA PHE A 155 1.18 -15.95 -0.90
C PHE A 155 -0.18 -16.47 -0.40
N THR A 156 -1.23 -16.38 -1.22
CA THR A 156 -2.59 -16.71 -0.79
C THR A 156 -3.04 -18.11 -1.22
N GLY A 157 -2.35 -18.71 -2.19
CA GLY A 157 -2.78 -19.96 -2.82
C GLY A 157 -4.02 -19.78 -3.73
N ALA A 158 -4.43 -18.56 -4.02
CA ALA A 158 -5.60 -18.29 -4.86
C ALA A 158 -5.33 -18.64 -6.33
N GLU A 159 -6.37 -19.07 -7.02
CA GLU A 159 -6.31 -19.35 -8.45
C GLU A 159 -5.92 -18.12 -9.27
N VAL A 160 -5.05 -18.31 -10.26
CA VAL A 160 -4.55 -17.21 -11.13
C VAL A 160 -5.68 -16.40 -11.74
N GLY A 161 -6.77 -17.07 -12.15
CA GLY A 161 -7.94 -16.40 -12.73
C GLY A 161 -8.66 -15.46 -11.76
N ALA A 162 -8.59 -15.72 -10.45
CA ALA A 162 -9.24 -14.92 -9.41
C ALA A 162 -8.44 -13.67 -9.03
N VAL A 163 -7.12 -13.65 -9.29
CA VAL A 163 -6.23 -12.55 -8.89
C VAL A 163 -5.71 -11.72 -10.06
N THR A 164 -5.88 -12.20 -11.31
CA THR A 164 -5.39 -11.51 -12.50
C THR A 164 -6.48 -10.69 -13.15
N GLY A 165 -6.35 -9.38 -13.08
CA GLY A 165 -7.28 -8.41 -13.62
C GLY A 165 -6.79 -7.74 -14.92
N ARG A 166 -7.55 -6.71 -15.33
CA ARG A 166 -7.35 -6.00 -16.61
C ARG A 166 -6.34 -4.86 -16.53
N GLY A 167 -5.83 -4.56 -15.34
CA GLY A 167 -4.96 -3.39 -15.15
C GLY A 167 -5.63 -2.11 -15.66
N THR A 168 -4.95 -1.40 -16.54
CA THR A 168 -5.43 -0.14 -17.13
C THR A 168 -6.47 -0.33 -18.25
N GLY A 169 -6.95 -1.56 -18.49
CA GLY A 169 -8.09 -1.79 -19.40
C GLY A 169 -7.75 -2.60 -20.65
N ILE A 170 -7.18 -3.80 -20.48
CA ILE A 170 -6.92 -4.74 -21.58
C ILE A 170 -8.18 -5.51 -21.98
N ASP A 171 -8.22 -5.98 -23.24
CA ASP A 171 -9.28 -6.84 -23.77
C ASP A 171 -9.20 -8.30 -23.25
N ASP A 172 -10.18 -9.12 -23.64
CA ASP A 172 -10.25 -10.52 -23.20
C ASP A 172 -9.09 -11.38 -23.71
N THR A 173 -8.59 -11.10 -24.91
CA THR A 173 -7.47 -11.82 -25.51
C THR A 173 -6.18 -11.56 -24.73
N MET A 174 -5.92 -10.30 -24.42
CA MET A 174 -4.75 -9.90 -23.64
C MET A 174 -4.87 -10.35 -22.18
N LEU A 175 -6.07 -10.34 -21.60
CA LEU A 175 -6.32 -10.88 -20.26
C LEU A 175 -6.03 -12.39 -20.20
N ALA A 176 -6.48 -13.16 -21.21
CA ALA A 176 -6.18 -14.58 -21.28
C ALA A 176 -4.67 -14.83 -21.39
N ARG A 177 -3.96 -14.04 -22.20
CA ARG A 177 -2.49 -14.07 -22.31
C ARG A 177 -1.83 -13.77 -20.97
N LYS A 178 -2.21 -12.69 -20.31
CA LYS A 178 -1.68 -12.28 -19.00
C LYS A 178 -1.85 -13.38 -17.95
N ARG A 179 -3.03 -14.01 -17.89
CA ARG A 179 -3.28 -15.17 -17.02
C ARG A 179 -2.35 -16.35 -17.35
N GLY A 180 -2.14 -16.63 -18.64
CA GLY A 180 -1.20 -17.66 -19.10
C GLY A 180 0.24 -17.39 -18.63
N VAL A 181 0.70 -16.13 -18.75
CA VAL A 181 2.03 -15.69 -18.32
C VAL A 181 2.20 -15.86 -16.81
N VAL A 182 1.22 -15.44 -16.00
CA VAL A 182 1.26 -15.61 -14.55
C VAL A 182 1.28 -17.10 -14.16
N ALA A 183 0.44 -17.93 -14.82
CA ALA A 183 0.41 -19.36 -14.55
C ALA A 183 1.74 -20.04 -14.92
N GLU A 184 2.35 -19.67 -16.06
CA GLU A 184 3.66 -20.18 -16.48
C GLU A 184 4.75 -19.82 -15.48
N ALA A 185 4.78 -18.57 -14.99
CA ALA A 185 5.75 -18.11 -14.01
C ALA A 185 5.64 -18.92 -12.70
N LEU A 186 4.43 -19.07 -12.17
CA LEU A 186 4.20 -19.83 -10.94
C LEU A 186 4.56 -21.31 -11.11
N ALA A 187 4.21 -21.93 -12.24
CA ALA A 187 4.56 -23.31 -12.51
C ALA A 187 6.07 -23.53 -12.65
N ARG A 188 6.79 -22.57 -13.25
CA ARG A 188 8.24 -22.59 -13.45
C ARG A 188 8.99 -22.46 -12.13
N HIS A 189 8.67 -21.43 -11.37
CA HIS A 189 9.45 -21.06 -10.17
C HIS A 189 8.99 -21.77 -8.91
N ARG A 190 7.72 -22.18 -8.83
CA ARG A 190 7.10 -22.82 -7.67
C ARG A 190 7.48 -22.08 -6.38
N PRO A 191 7.20 -20.75 -6.31
CA PRO A 191 7.63 -19.94 -5.19
C PRO A 191 7.05 -20.48 -3.87
N ASP A 192 7.90 -20.62 -2.84
CA ASP A 192 7.49 -21.04 -1.51
C ASP A 192 7.07 -19.85 -0.67
N PRO A 193 5.80 -19.72 -0.24
CA PRO A 193 5.35 -18.60 0.59
C PRO A 193 6.08 -18.49 1.95
N ALA A 194 6.73 -19.57 2.41
CA ALA A 194 7.56 -19.54 3.60
C ALA A 194 8.94 -18.87 3.37
N ASP A 195 9.32 -18.61 2.12
CA ASP A 195 10.50 -17.81 1.73
C ASP A 195 10.08 -16.53 0.98
N PRO A 196 9.58 -15.49 1.66
CA PRO A 196 9.05 -14.29 1.01
C PRO A 196 10.06 -13.57 0.12
N VAL A 197 11.35 -13.57 0.48
CA VAL A 197 12.41 -12.99 -0.36
C VAL A 197 12.59 -13.80 -1.65
N GLY A 198 12.52 -15.13 -1.57
CA GLY A 198 12.54 -16.01 -2.73
C GLY A 198 11.32 -15.82 -3.64
N VAL A 199 10.13 -15.58 -3.07
CA VAL A 199 8.92 -15.25 -3.83
C VAL A 199 9.10 -13.94 -4.58
N LEU A 200 9.56 -12.88 -3.91
CA LEU A 200 9.83 -11.57 -4.53
C LEU A 200 10.88 -11.69 -5.63
N ALA A 201 11.97 -12.42 -5.39
CA ALA A 201 13.01 -12.62 -6.40
C ALA A 201 12.49 -13.37 -7.64
N ALA A 202 11.68 -14.39 -7.45
CA ALA A 202 11.19 -15.23 -8.53
C ALA A 202 10.14 -14.54 -9.41
N VAL A 203 9.12 -13.90 -8.78
CA VAL A 203 7.92 -13.43 -9.48
C VAL A 203 7.50 -12.00 -9.14
N GLY A 204 8.32 -11.25 -8.39
CA GLY A 204 8.02 -9.88 -7.99
C GLY A 204 8.50 -8.81 -8.97
N GLY A 205 8.64 -7.60 -8.45
CA GLY A 205 9.22 -6.42 -9.09
C GLY A 205 10.07 -5.65 -8.10
N LEU A 206 10.96 -4.79 -8.59
CA LEU A 206 11.83 -3.99 -7.74
C LEU A 206 11.03 -3.03 -6.83
N GLU A 207 10.00 -2.42 -7.39
CA GLU A 207 9.09 -1.55 -6.62
C GLU A 207 8.23 -2.35 -5.62
N HIS A 208 7.85 -3.60 -5.93
CA HIS A 208 7.16 -4.48 -4.99
C HIS A 208 8.05 -4.81 -3.79
N ALA A 209 9.32 -5.13 -4.06
CA ALA A 209 10.30 -5.40 -3.01
C ALA A 209 10.61 -4.14 -2.19
N ALA A 210 10.75 -2.98 -2.84
CA ALA A 210 10.94 -1.71 -2.14
C ALA A 210 9.72 -1.31 -1.30
N LEU A 211 8.50 -1.46 -1.82
CA LEU A 211 7.27 -1.26 -1.06
C LEU A 211 7.17 -2.21 0.14
N THR A 212 7.61 -3.47 -0.01
CA THR A 212 7.72 -4.41 1.12
C THR A 212 8.59 -3.84 2.23
N GLY A 213 9.77 -3.34 1.88
CA GLY A 213 10.68 -2.69 2.82
C GLY A 213 10.11 -1.39 3.44
N TYR A 214 9.47 -0.57 2.62
CA TYR A 214 8.81 0.67 3.06
C TYR A 214 7.73 0.40 4.11
N ILE A 215 6.92 -0.63 3.90
CA ILE A 215 5.92 -1.11 4.86
C ILE A 215 6.58 -1.56 6.16
N LEU A 216 7.63 -2.38 6.08
CA LEU A 216 8.36 -2.85 7.26
C LEU A 216 9.02 -1.71 8.02
N GLY A 217 9.58 -0.71 7.32
CA GLY A 217 10.16 0.49 7.92
C GLY A 217 9.14 1.33 8.68
N GLY A 218 7.96 1.55 8.10
CA GLY A 218 6.85 2.23 8.77
C GLY A 218 6.35 1.49 10.01
N ALA A 219 6.21 0.16 9.90
CA ALA A 219 5.82 -0.68 11.04
C ALA A 219 6.85 -0.63 12.17
N ALA A 220 8.14 -0.73 11.84
CA ALA A 220 9.23 -0.63 12.81
C ALA A 220 9.28 0.75 13.51
N ALA A 221 8.93 1.80 12.79
CA ALA A 221 8.84 3.16 13.33
C ALA A 221 7.52 3.44 14.08
N CYS A 222 6.60 2.47 14.17
CA CYS A 222 5.26 2.65 14.73
C CYS A 222 4.45 3.79 14.06
N VAL A 223 4.64 3.98 12.76
CA VAL A 223 3.92 4.96 11.94
C VAL A 223 2.90 4.23 11.06
N PRO A 224 1.65 4.71 10.95
CA PRO A 224 0.66 4.07 10.09
C PRO A 224 1.07 4.12 8.62
N VAL A 225 0.92 2.99 7.94
CA VAL A 225 1.17 2.85 6.49
C VAL A 225 -0.15 2.62 5.77
N ILE A 226 -0.58 3.58 4.96
CA ILE A 226 -1.82 3.48 4.19
C ILE A 226 -1.51 2.82 2.85
N LEU A 227 -2.09 1.65 2.63
CA LEU A 227 -1.96 0.89 1.40
C LEU A 227 -2.83 1.48 0.29
N ASP A 228 -2.28 1.61 -0.90
CA ASP A 228 -3.01 2.05 -2.09
C ASP A 228 -3.80 0.89 -2.72
N GLY A 229 -3.38 0.39 -3.86
CA GLY A 229 -4.09 -0.62 -4.62
C GLY A 229 -3.38 -1.97 -4.66
N VAL A 230 -3.71 -2.76 -5.69
CA VAL A 230 -3.28 -4.15 -5.83
C VAL A 230 -1.76 -4.36 -5.75
N ILE A 231 -0.96 -3.38 -6.19
CA ILE A 231 0.51 -3.43 -6.13
C ILE A 231 0.95 -3.35 -4.67
N ALA A 232 0.48 -2.33 -3.94
CA ALA A 232 0.76 -2.15 -2.52
C ALA A 232 0.25 -3.34 -1.69
N ASP A 233 -0.95 -3.85 -2.00
CA ASP A 233 -1.53 -5.02 -1.34
C ASP A 233 -0.65 -6.26 -1.52
N SER A 234 -0.10 -6.47 -2.74
CA SER A 234 0.81 -7.59 -3.02
C SER A 234 2.15 -7.48 -2.27
N ALA A 235 2.68 -6.26 -2.13
CA ALA A 235 3.87 -5.99 -1.32
C ALA A 235 3.59 -6.15 0.18
N ALA A 236 2.39 -5.79 0.64
CA ALA A 236 1.97 -5.99 2.02
C ALA A 236 1.88 -7.47 2.41
N LEU A 237 1.48 -8.35 1.48
CA LEU A 237 1.53 -9.81 1.71
C LEU A 237 2.97 -10.27 1.99
N ALA A 238 3.94 -9.81 1.21
CA ALA A 238 5.34 -10.13 1.42
C ALA A 238 5.87 -9.55 2.76
N ALA A 239 5.49 -8.31 3.09
CA ALA A 239 5.89 -7.67 4.35
C ALA A 239 5.35 -8.43 5.57
N VAL A 240 4.07 -8.82 5.55
CA VAL A 240 3.44 -9.60 6.64
C VAL A 240 3.98 -11.02 6.71
N ALA A 241 4.34 -11.63 5.58
CA ALA A 241 5.00 -12.93 5.57
C ALA A 241 6.42 -12.87 6.17
N LEU A 242 7.16 -11.76 5.99
CA LEU A 242 8.46 -11.51 6.64
C LEU A 242 8.32 -11.17 8.12
N ALA A 243 7.34 -10.35 8.48
CA ALA A 243 7.11 -9.90 9.84
C ALA A 243 5.60 -9.81 10.11
N PRO A 244 4.98 -10.85 10.71
CA PRO A 244 3.53 -10.89 10.90
C PRO A 244 2.95 -9.70 11.66
N ASP A 245 3.69 -9.16 12.62
CA ASP A 245 3.24 -8.01 13.41
C ASP A 245 3.15 -6.70 12.60
N ALA A 246 3.77 -6.64 11.41
CA ALA A 246 3.69 -5.47 10.52
C ALA A 246 2.25 -5.14 10.14
N VAL A 247 1.34 -6.13 10.11
CA VAL A 247 -0.09 -5.91 9.82
C VAL A 247 -0.72 -4.88 10.77
N GLY A 248 -0.20 -4.73 11.98
CA GLY A 248 -0.65 -3.74 12.97
C GLY A 248 -0.52 -2.29 12.51
N ALA A 249 0.46 -1.99 11.67
CA ALA A 249 0.69 -0.65 11.10
C ALA A 249 -0.11 -0.39 9.82
N LEU A 250 -0.69 -1.42 9.18
CA LEU A 250 -1.30 -1.29 7.87
C LEU A 250 -2.73 -0.76 7.95
N VAL A 251 -3.06 0.16 7.06
CA VAL A 251 -4.41 0.64 6.82
C VAL A 251 -4.74 0.44 5.34
N ALA A 252 -5.74 -0.37 5.02
CA ALA A 252 -6.21 -0.48 3.65
C ALA A 252 -6.91 0.82 3.24
N GLY A 253 -6.24 1.65 2.43
CA GLY A 253 -6.75 2.96 2.01
C GLY A 253 -7.99 2.82 1.15
N HIS A 254 -7.91 2.03 0.10
CA HIS A 254 -9.05 1.78 -0.77
C HIS A 254 -9.09 0.33 -1.28
N ARG A 255 -10.22 -0.05 -1.85
CA ARG A 255 -10.36 -1.27 -2.64
C ARG A 255 -10.10 -0.94 -4.10
N SER A 256 -8.99 -1.45 -4.65
CA SER A 256 -8.77 -1.39 -6.09
C SER A 256 -9.81 -2.23 -6.84
N ALA A 257 -10.20 -1.78 -8.04
CA ALA A 257 -11.05 -2.56 -8.94
C ALA A 257 -10.36 -3.81 -9.51
N GLU A 258 -9.05 -3.96 -9.31
CA GLU A 258 -8.31 -5.18 -9.66
C GLU A 258 -8.70 -6.33 -8.71
N PRO A 259 -9.09 -7.51 -9.24
CA PRO A 259 -9.65 -8.60 -8.41
C PRO A 259 -8.68 -9.11 -7.34
N GLY A 260 -7.37 -9.06 -7.62
CA GLY A 260 -6.34 -9.46 -6.67
C GLY A 260 -6.36 -8.65 -5.37
N ALA A 261 -6.75 -7.38 -5.41
CA ALA A 261 -6.84 -6.53 -4.22
C ALA A 261 -7.81 -7.10 -3.17
N THR A 262 -9.00 -7.54 -3.61
CA THR A 262 -9.97 -8.16 -2.69
C THR A 262 -9.41 -9.42 -2.03
N VAL A 263 -8.68 -10.26 -2.79
CA VAL A 263 -8.06 -11.49 -2.27
C VAL A 263 -6.95 -11.16 -1.28
N ALA A 264 -6.07 -10.20 -1.62
CA ALA A 264 -4.95 -9.80 -0.76
C ALA A 264 -5.44 -9.18 0.54
N LEU A 265 -6.39 -8.24 0.49
CA LEU A 265 -6.96 -7.59 1.68
C LEU A 265 -7.68 -8.60 2.59
N ALA A 266 -8.42 -9.57 2.01
CA ALA A 266 -9.05 -10.64 2.78
C ALA A 266 -8.02 -11.52 3.50
N HIS A 267 -6.91 -11.88 2.83
CA HIS A 267 -5.82 -12.66 3.43
C HIS A 267 -5.12 -11.89 4.57
N LEU A 268 -4.93 -10.59 4.41
CA LEU A 268 -4.36 -9.70 5.43
C LEU A 268 -5.33 -9.38 6.58
N GLY A 269 -6.61 -9.73 6.46
CA GLY A 269 -7.65 -9.37 7.44
C GLY A 269 -7.93 -7.87 7.49
N LEU A 270 -7.71 -7.15 6.38
CA LEU A 270 -7.90 -5.70 6.28
C LEU A 270 -9.20 -5.36 5.56
N SER A 271 -9.89 -4.33 6.08
CA SER A 271 -11.09 -3.77 5.45
C SER A 271 -10.78 -2.40 4.85
N PRO A 272 -10.98 -2.18 3.55
CA PRO A 272 -10.69 -0.91 2.91
C PRO A 272 -11.60 0.21 3.41
N LEU A 273 -11.03 1.43 3.52
CA LEU A 273 -11.77 2.63 3.96
C LEU A 273 -12.58 3.24 2.84
N VAL A 274 -12.09 3.15 1.59
CA VAL A 274 -12.69 3.75 0.40
C VAL A 274 -12.93 2.68 -0.66
N ASP A 275 -14.07 2.73 -1.34
CA ASP A 275 -14.40 1.87 -2.48
C ASP A 275 -15.08 2.71 -3.57
N LEU A 276 -14.29 3.24 -4.49
CA LEU A 276 -14.71 4.12 -5.59
C LEU A 276 -14.42 3.52 -6.96
N GLY A 277 -14.08 2.23 -7.04
CA GLY A 277 -13.73 1.56 -8.29
C GLY A 277 -12.43 2.07 -8.92
N LEU A 278 -11.52 2.65 -8.13
CA LEU A 278 -10.24 3.16 -8.61
C LEU A 278 -9.29 2.01 -8.96
N ARG A 279 -8.41 2.25 -9.94
CA ARG A 279 -7.39 1.29 -10.40
C ARG A 279 -6.18 2.00 -11.04
N LEU A 280 -5.91 3.23 -10.64
CA LEU A 280 -4.82 4.02 -11.23
C LEU A 280 -3.45 3.64 -10.65
N GLY A 281 -3.36 3.36 -9.35
CA GLY A 281 -2.10 3.27 -8.63
C GLY A 281 -1.61 4.65 -8.17
N GLU A 282 -0.31 4.86 -8.15
CA GLU A 282 0.38 6.10 -7.79
C GLU A 282 0.22 6.50 -6.30
N GLY A 283 -0.58 5.80 -5.51
CA GLY A 283 -0.98 6.20 -4.14
C GLY A 283 -2.31 6.96 -4.09
N THR A 284 -3.02 7.04 -5.23
CA THR A 284 -4.21 7.92 -5.37
C THR A 284 -5.37 7.52 -4.48
N GLY A 285 -5.64 6.22 -4.36
CA GLY A 285 -6.73 5.73 -3.51
C GLY A 285 -6.42 5.88 -2.03
N ALA A 286 -5.17 5.64 -1.64
CA ALA A 286 -4.68 5.80 -0.28
C ALA A 286 -4.74 7.26 0.20
N LEU A 287 -4.39 8.22 -0.67
CA LEU A 287 -4.50 9.66 -0.36
C LEU A 287 -5.92 10.05 0.03
N LEU A 288 -6.94 9.51 -0.63
CA LEU A 288 -8.34 9.79 -0.30
C LEU A 288 -8.75 9.25 1.08
N ALA A 289 -8.03 8.26 1.62
CA ALA A 289 -8.30 7.68 2.93
C ALA A 289 -7.64 8.45 4.08
N VAL A 290 -6.64 9.29 3.83
CA VAL A 290 -5.90 10.05 4.88
C VAL A 290 -6.83 10.84 5.80
N PRO A 291 -7.83 11.60 5.31
CA PRO A 291 -8.75 12.32 6.18
C PRO A 291 -9.57 11.39 7.09
N LEU A 292 -9.88 10.16 6.64
CA LEU A 292 -10.60 9.17 7.44
C LEU A 292 -9.71 8.62 8.57
N VAL A 293 -8.42 8.37 8.28
CA VAL A 293 -7.45 7.94 9.29
C VAL A 293 -7.25 9.03 10.34
N ALA A 294 -7.08 10.28 9.92
CA ALA A 294 -6.99 11.41 10.82
C ALA A 294 -8.26 11.58 11.67
N SER A 295 -9.44 11.41 11.08
CA SER A 295 -10.72 11.48 11.79
C SER A 295 -10.85 10.40 12.85
N ALA A 296 -10.42 9.17 12.59
CA ALA A 296 -10.42 8.09 13.58
C ALA A 296 -9.57 8.40 14.81
N ALA A 297 -8.40 9.03 14.63
CA ALA A 297 -7.57 9.49 15.74
C ALA A 297 -8.21 10.70 16.49
N ARG A 298 -8.76 11.70 15.76
CA ARG A 298 -9.36 12.90 16.34
C ARG A 298 -10.54 12.61 17.25
N VAL A 299 -11.35 11.61 16.91
CA VAL A 299 -12.50 11.21 17.76
C VAL A 299 -12.07 10.94 19.20
N LEU A 300 -10.91 10.31 19.40
CA LEU A 300 -10.39 10.01 20.74
C LEU A 300 -9.82 11.25 21.47
N HIS A 301 -9.50 12.33 20.76
CA HIS A 301 -9.00 13.57 21.33
C HIS A 301 -10.11 14.58 21.62
N GLU A 302 -11.10 14.68 20.74
CA GLU A 302 -11.98 15.85 20.66
C GLU A 302 -13.43 15.55 21.06
N VAL A 303 -13.85 14.25 21.05
CA VAL A 303 -15.24 13.90 21.38
C VAL A 303 -15.40 13.73 22.89
N ALA A 304 -16.35 14.49 23.45
CA ALA A 304 -16.72 14.38 24.84
C ALA A 304 -17.44 13.05 25.13
N THR A 305 -17.20 12.47 26.32
CA THR A 305 -18.01 11.36 26.81
C THR A 305 -19.39 11.87 27.27
N PHE A 306 -20.37 10.98 27.38
CA PHE A 306 -21.71 11.35 27.88
C PHE A 306 -21.62 12.03 29.24
N ASP A 307 -20.76 11.51 30.14
CA ASP A 307 -20.56 12.12 31.48
C ASP A 307 -19.97 13.52 31.37
N SER A 308 -18.92 13.72 30.56
CA SER A 308 -18.28 15.04 30.45
C SER A 308 -19.15 16.06 29.69
N ALA A 309 -20.06 15.59 28.83
CA ALA A 309 -21.02 16.41 28.09
C ALA A 309 -22.33 16.64 28.84
N GLY A 310 -22.54 16.01 30.01
CA GLY A 310 -23.80 16.10 30.75
C GLY A 310 -24.97 15.40 30.05
N VAL A 311 -24.70 14.47 29.14
CA VAL A 311 -25.73 13.70 28.39
C VAL A 311 -26.14 12.49 29.25
N ALA A 312 -27.46 12.31 29.47
CA ALA A 312 -27.99 11.19 30.22
C ALA A 312 -27.73 9.85 29.51
N ASP A 313 -27.18 8.87 30.24
CA ASP A 313 -27.02 7.50 29.75
C ASP A 313 -28.32 6.69 29.90
N LYS A 314 -28.50 5.66 29.11
CA LYS A 314 -29.66 4.74 29.10
C LYS A 314 -29.89 4.04 30.45
N GLY A 315 -28.89 4.02 31.33
CA GLY A 315 -28.92 3.41 32.67
C GLY A 315 -29.19 4.36 33.84
N THR A 316 -29.08 5.68 33.66
CA THR A 316 -29.34 6.66 34.73
C THR A 316 -30.82 7.02 34.80
N ARG A 317 -31.65 6.11 35.32
CA ARG A 317 -32.88 6.58 36.00
C ARG A 317 -32.42 7.43 37.15
N ARG A 318 -32.61 8.75 37.10
CA ARG A 318 -32.60 9.59 38.31
C ARG A 318 -33.53 8.93 39.29
N VAL A 319 -33.00 8.44 40.41
CA VAL A 319 -33.79 8.19 41.62
C VAL A 319 -34.21 9.58 42.08
N GLU A 320 -35.40 10.02 41.65
CA GLU A 320 -36.02 11.18 42.22
C GLU A 320 -36.14 10.93 43.72
N ASP A 321 -35.51 11.81 44.49
CA ASP A 321 -35.52 11.83 45.94
C ASP A 321 -36.98 12.06 46.47
N THR A 322 -37.67 10.94 46.66
CA THR A 322 -38.98 10.95 47.36
C THR A 322 -38.80 11.08 48.85
N ARG A 323 -38.02 12.07 49.28
CA ARG A 323 -37.97 12.54 50.67
C ARG A 323 -38.50 13.96 50.80
N ARG A 324 -39.77 14.14 50.54
CA ARG A 324 -40.61 15.22 51.09
C ARG A 324 -42.01 14.65 51.19
N ASP A 325 -42.41 14.50 52.44
CA ASP A 325 -43.74 14.52 53.02
C ASP A 325 -43.96 13.36 54.02
N ALA A 326 -43.25 13.46 55.12
CA ALA A 326 -43.67 12.81 56.35
C ALA A 326 -43.30 13.72 57.53
N ASP A 327 -44.00 14.87 57.63
CA ASP A 327 -44.21 15.60 58.81
C ASP A 327 -45.32 16.63 58.54
N GLY A 328 -46.56 16.32 59.02
CA GLY A 328 -47.73 17.18 58.98
C GLY A 328 -48.90 16.47 59.60
#